data_ccc102e39c95e8d9282bfe177eee94fa
#
_entry.id   ccc102e39c95e8d9282bfe177eee94fa
#
_cell.length_a   1.000
_cell.length_b   1.000
_cell.length_c   1.000
_cell.angle_alpha   90.00
_cell.angle_beta   90.00
_cell.angle_gamma   90.00
#
_symmetry.space_group_name_H-M   'P 1'
#
loop_
_entity.id
_entity.type
_entity.pdbx_description
1 polymer ?
#
loop_
_entity_poly.entity_id
_entity_poly.type
_entity_poly.pdbx_seq_one_letter_code
_entity_poly.pdbx_strand_id
1 'polypeptide(L)'
;MEDTFAEIRRAALAYAPACTFISLCSFLLEPDVPLLQLTTGGAFMFMWAYWIHRLWHSLPYTGVFYYLNPHLSIHHAEEKHLPRWLDIAIEALQNLFWFVPLYILQECTQIHIVPPSIIWFGALVYASLHLVNYTLFTFDKHVAQHKDPNVNFGPDILDHMFGTNSDPTFELMHHFIPNALASYLLIRYIDG
;
A
#
# COMPACT_ATOMS: atom_id res chain seq x y z
N MET A 1 -11.05 -12.02 -27.01
CA MET A 1 -9.85 -12.81 -26.61
C MET A 1 -8.54 -12.06 -26.85
N GLU A 2 -8.31 -11.46 -28.03
CA GLU A 2 -7.09 -10.67 -28.30
C GLU A 2 -6.93 -9.49 -27.32
N ASP A 3 -7.98 -8.78 -27.02
CA ASP A 3 -7.98 -7.66 -26.06
C ASP A 3 -7.62 -8.12 -24.64
N THR A 4 -8.15 -9.27 -24.20
CA THR A 4 -7.85 -9.82 -22.85
C THR A 4 -6.38 -10.20 -22.68
N PHE A 5 -5.75 -10.80 -23.73
CA PHE A 5 -4.31 -11.12 -23.68
C PHE A 5 -3.44 -9.87 -23.69
N ALA A 6 -3.83 -8.84 -24.43
CA ALA A 6 -3.12 -7.57 -24.44
C ALA A 6 -3.16 -6.87 -23.07
N GLU A 7 -4.28 -6.92 -22.38
CA GLU A 7 -4.42 -6.38 -21.01
C GLU A 7 -3.61 -7.16 -19.99
N ILE A 8 -3.68 -8.50 -20.00
CA ILE A 8 -2.86 -9.35 -19.13
C ILE A 8 -1.36 -9.07 -19.35
N ARG A 9 -0.94 -8.94 -20.60
CA ARG A 9 0.45 -8.62 -20.92
C ARG A 9 0.85 -7.23 -20.40
N ARG A 10 0.00 -6.23 -20.54
CA ARG A 10 0.23 -4.86 -20.01
C ARG A 10 0.37 -4.89 -18.48
N ALA A 11 -0.56 -5.58 -17.80
CA ALA A 11 -0.49 -5.76 -16.36
C ALA A 11 0.81 -6.46 -15.94
N ALA A 12 1.17 -7.56 -16.58
CA ALA A 12 2.41 -8.29 -16.29
C ALA A 12 3.65 -7.42 -16.46
N LEU A 13 3.73 -6.63 -17.54
CA LEU A 13 4.85 -5.72 -17.78
C LEU A 13 4.91 -4.58 -16.77
N ALA A 14 3.75 -4.10 -16.30
CA ALA A 14 3.67 -3.04 -15.30
C ALA A 14 4.13 -3.52 -13.90
N TYR A 15 3.74 -4.73 -13.52
CA TYR A 15 3.91 -5.23 -12.15
C TYR A 15 5.11 -6.17 -11.94
N ALA A 16 5.49 -6.97 -12.94
CA ALA A 16 6.51 -8.00 -12.76
C ALA A 16 7.85 -7.48 -12.20
N PRO A 17 8.41 -6.34 -12.66
CA PRO A 17 9.67 -5.84 -12.12
C PRO A 17 9.58 -5.49 -10.63
N ALA A 18 8.52 -4.79 -10.21
CA ALA A 18 8.33 -4.39 -8.82
C ALA A 18 8.03 -5.60 -7.92
N CYS A 19 7.15 -6.49 -8.34
CA CYS A 19 6.84 -7.73 -7.61
C CYS A 19 8.08 -8.62 -7.45
N THR A 20 8.89 -8.76 -8.51
CA THR A 20 10.14 -9.53 -8.45
C THR A 20 11.12 -8.91 -7.45
N PHE A 21 11.26 -7.59 -7.46
CA PHE A 21 12.16 -6.89 -6.55
C PHE A 21 11.68 -6.97 -5.09
N ILE A 22 10.38 -6.78 -4.84
CA ILE A 22 9.77 -6.93 -3.50
C ILE A 22 9.95 -8.37 -3.00
N SER A 23 9.73 -9.37 -3.85
CA SER A 23 9.94 -10.78 -3.49
C SER A 23 11.40 -11.08 -3.17
N LEU A 24 12.34 -10.50 -3.91
CA LEU A 24 13.76 -10.62 -3.60
C LEU A 24 14.11 -10.00 -2.25
N CYS A 25 13.64 -8.79 -1.96
CA CYS A 25 13.82 -8.16 -0.67
C CYS A 25 13.22 -9.01 0.46
N SER A 26 12.03 -9.55 0.27
CA SER A 26 11.36 -10.43 1.25
C SER A 26 12.18 -11.69 1.51
N PHE A 27 12.71 -12.33 0.47
CA PHE A 27 13.58 -13.49 0.60
C PHE A 27 14.89 -13.17 1.34
N LEU A 28 15.47 -12.00 1.09
CA LEU A 28 16.70 -11.56 1.78
C LEU A 28 16.45 -11.18 3.25
N LEU A 29 15.23 -10.78 3.61
CA LEU A 29 14.82 -10.54 5.00
C LEU A 29 14.56 -11.85 5.75
N GLU A 30 13.95 -12.83 5.07
CA GLU A 30 13.50 -14.09 5.66
C GLU A 30 13.98 -15.29 4.82
N PRO A 31 15.29 -15.57 4.79
CA PRO A 31 15.85 -16.61 3.91
C PRO A 31 15.43 -18.03 4.30
N ASP A 32 15.04 -18.25 5.54
CA ASP A 32 14.61 -19.55 6.06
C ASP A 32 13.10 -19.81 5.86
N VAL A 33 12.35 -18.80 5.43
CA VAL A 33 10.91 -18.93 5.16
C VAL A 33 10.69 -19.48 3.75
N PRO A 34 9.83 -20.50 3.56
CA PRO A 34 9.54 -21.05 2.24
C PRO A 34 9.07 -19.98 1.25
N LEU A 35 9.58 -20.01 0.02
CA LEU A 35 9.23 -19.05 -1.02
C LEU A 35 7.72 -18.96 -1.27
N LEU A 36 7.00 -20.09 -1.18
CA LEU A 36 5.54 -20.12 -1.29
C LEU A 36 4.88 -19.28 -0.18
N GLN A 37 5.36 -19.35 1.05
CA GLN A 37 4.83 -18.54 2.15
C GLN A 37 5.13 -17.06 1.95
N LEU A 38 6.33 -16.71 1.48
CA LEU A 38 6.69 -15.31 1.18
C LEU A 38 5.82 -14.74 0.05
N THR A 39 5.58 -15.50 -1.02
CA THR A 39 4.77 -15.03 -2.15
C THR A 39 3.29 -14.92 -1.78
N THR A 40 2.73 -15.91 -1.06
CA THR A 40 1.34 -15.83 -0.59
C THR A 40 1.15 -14.74 0.46
N GLY A 41 2.12 -14.57 1.35
CA GLY A 41 2.16 -13.46 2.32
C GLY A 41 2.20 -12.11 1.63
N GLY A 42 3.06 -11.95 0.61
CA GLY A 42 3.11 -10.74 -0.22
C GLY A 42 1.79 -10.43 -0.91
N ALA A 43 1.17 -11.43 -1.54
CA ALA A 43 -0.16 -11.27 -2.15
C ALA A 43 -1.21 -10.86 -1.11
N PHE A 44 -1.17 -11.47 0.08
CA PHE A 44 -2.04 -11.10 1.19
C PHE A 44 -1.82 -9.65 1.64
N MET A 45 -0.57 -9.18 1.70
CA MET A 45 -0.25 -7.78 2.04
C MET A 45 -0.84 -6.79 1.03
N PHE A 46 -0.80 -7.09 -0.29
CA PHE A 46 -1.47 -6.28 -1.30
C PHE A 46 -2.98 -6.22 -1.09
N MET A 47 -3.61 -7.38 -0.83
CA MET A 47 -5.04 -7.46 -0.52
C MET A 47 -5.39 -6.69 0.76
N TRP A 48 -4.58 -6.82 1.81
CA TRP A 48 -4.76 -6.10 3.06
C TRP A 48 -4.70 -4.58 2.85
N ALA A 49 -3.67 -4.08 2.15
CA ALA A 49 -3.52 -2.66 1.85
C ALA A 49 -4.76 -2.10 1.11
N TYR A 50 -5.24 -2.81 0.09
CA TYR A 50 -6.44 -2.42 -0.65
C TYR A 50 -7.68 -2.33 0.25
N TRP A 51 -7.97 -3.40 1.02
CA TRP A 51 -9.18 -3.46 1.82
C TRP A 51 -9.18 -2.52 3.00
N ILE A 52 -8.02 -2.32 3.65
CA ILE A 52 -7.93 -1.37 4.75
C ILE A 52 -8.10 0.07 4.25
N HIS A 53 -7.50 0.42 3.12
CA HIS A 53 -7.67 1.73 2.49
C HIS A 53 -9.15 1.98 2.12
N ARG A 54 -9.77 1.03 1.43
CA ARG A 54 -11.19 1.08 1.08
C ARG A 54 -12.10 1.17 2.31
N LEU A 55 -11.77 0.47 3.39
CA LEU A 55 -12.50 0.55 4.66
C LEU A 55 -12.48 1.99 5.21
N TRP A 56 -11.32 2.64 5.23
CA TRP A 56 -11.21 4.01 5.70
C TRP A 56 -12.07 4.99 4.89
N HIS A 57 -12.15 4.81 3.57
CA HIS A 57 -13.03 5.60 2.71
C HIS A 57 -14.52 5.26 2.88
N SER A 58 -14.87 4.07 3.35
CA SER A 58 -16.26 3.69 3.60
C SER A 58 -16.83 4.21 4.91
N LEU A 59 -15.99 4.74 5.79
CA LEU A 59 -16.45 5.33 7.06
C LEU A 59 -17.18 6.66 6.84
N PRO A 60 -18.12 7.03 7.73
CA PRO A 60 -18.86 8.27 7.58
C PRO A 60 -17.96 9.51 7.53
N TYR A 61 -18.24 10.43 6.61
CA TYR A 61 -17.57 11.72 6.45
C TYR A 61 -18.07 12.78 7.47
N THR A 62 -18.81 12.36 8.52
CA THR A 62 -19.38 13.24 9.52
C THR A 62 -19.30 12.63 10.91
N GLY A 63 -19.40 13.47 11.93
CA GLY A 63 -19.42 13.05 13.32
C GLY A 63 -18.09 12.52 13.84
N VAL A 64 -18.14 11.73 14.90
CA VAL A 64 -16.94 11.24 15.60
C VAL A 64 -16.03 10.39 14.70
N PHE A 65 -16.60 9.60 13.80
CA PHE A 65 -15.83 8.74 12.90
C PHE A 65 -14.98 9.52 11.91
N TYR A 66 -15.45 10.69 11.45
CA TYR A 66 -14.66 11.60 10.63
C TYR A 66 -13.40 12.07 11.37
N TYR A 67 -13.55 12.52 12.61
CA TYR A 67 -12.40 13.01 13.40
C TYR A 67 -11.44 11.89 13.85
N LEU A 68 -11.94 10.67 14.02
CA LEU A 68 -11.11 9.50 14.32
C LEU A 68 -10.46 8.88 13.08
N ASN A 69 -10.75 9.43 11.90
CA ASN A 69 -10.20 8.99 10.62
C ASN A 69 -9.29 10.09 10.03
N PRO A 70 -8.00 10.14 10.40
CA PRO A 70 -7.07 11.15 9.89
C PRO A 70 -6.91 11.10 8.37
N HIS A 71 -7.16 9.95 7.75
CA HIS A 71 -7.13 9.79 6.30
C HIS A 71 -8.16 10.70 5.62
N LEU A 72 -9.37 10.77 6.14
CA LEU A 72 -10.40 11.66 5.63
C LEU A 72 -10.28 13.08 6.17
N SER A 73 -10.04 13.24 7.47
CA SER A 73 -10.10 14.54 8.14
C SER A 73 -8.84 15.40 7.95
N ILE A 74 -7.72 14.79 7.55
CA ILE A 74 -6.43 15.46 7.35
C ILE A 74 -5.94 15.27 5.91
N HIS A 75 -5.76 14.02 5.47
CA HIS A 75 -5.19 13.73 4.15
C HIS A 75 -6.12 14.14 3.01
N HIS A 76 -7.40 13.78 3.05
CA HIS A 76 -8.42 14.17 2.06
C HIS A 76 -9.13 15.49 2.36
N ALA A 77 -8.76 16.22 3.43
CA ALA A 77 -9.37 17.51 3.74
C ALA A 77 -9.11 18.53 2.62
N GLU A 78 -10.18 19.20 2.17
CA GLU A 78 -10.11 20.26 1.15
C GLU A 78 -9.25 21.44 1.65
N GLU A 79 -9.43 21.82 2.92
CA GLU A 79 -8.66 22.86 3.57
C GLU A 79 -7.61 22.25 4.49
N LYS A 80 -6.34 22.56 4.24
CA LYS A 80 -5.23 22.10 5.08
C LYS A 80 -5.02 23.05 6.27
N HIS A 81 -5.39 22.60 7.45
CA HIS A 81 -5.29 23.40 8.70
C HIS A 81 -3.97 23.17 9.45
N LEU A 82 -3.22 22.10 9.11
CA LEU A 82 -1.98 21.75 9.78
C LEU A 82 -0.75 22.28 9.03
N PRO A 83 0.35 22.58 9.73
CA PRO A 83 1.63 22.79 9.08
C PRO A 83 2.03 21.58 8.24
N ARG A 84 2.62 21.80 7.06
CA ARG A 84 2.92 20.73 6.08
C ARG A 84 3.72 19.56 6.67
N TRP A 85 4.69 19.84 7.54
CA TRP A 85 5.50 18.80 8.18
C TRP A 85 4.66 17.90 9.12
N LEU A 86 3.67 18.48 9.80
CA LEU A 86 2.79 17.72 10.70
C LEU A 86 1.78 16.89 9.91
N ASP A 87 1.24 17.43 8.82
CA ASP A 87 0.39 16.70 7.88
C ASP A 87 1.12 15.44 7.36
N ILE A 88 2.35 15.61 6.87
CA ILE A 88 3.21 14.52 6.40
C ILE A 88 3.50 13.50 7.52
N ALA A 89 3.79 13.95 8.73
CA ALA A 89 4.09 13.05 9.85
C ALA A 89 2.87 12.21 10.25
N ILE A 90 1.67 12.81 10.30
CA ILE A 90 0.43 12.11 10.61
C ILE A 90 0.10 11.10 9.50
N GLU A 91 0.25 11.48 8.25
CA GLU A 91 0.05 10.59 7.10
C GLU A 91 1.00 9.39 7.15
N ALA A 92 2.29 9.62 7.44
CA ALA A 92 3.27 8.54 7.60
C ALA A 92 2.88 7.55 8.69
N LEU A 93 2.57 8.06 9.88
CA LEU A 93 2.17 7.25 11.02
C LEU A 93 0.89 6.47 10.72
N GLN A 94 -0.10 7.11 10.13
CA GLN A 94 -1.35 6.47 9.78
C GLN A 94 -1.14 5.30 8.82
N ASN A 95 -0.37 5.49 7.75
CA ASN A 95 -0.08 4.45 6.77
C ASN A 95 0.65 3.26 7.39
N LEU A 96 1.54 3.49 8.35
CA LEU A 96 2.17 2.42 9.14
C LEU A 96 1.15 1.71 10.06
N PHE A 97 0.32 2.49 10.74
CA PHE A 97 -0.70 1.96 11.66
C PHE A 97 -1.75 1.07 10.99
N TRP A 98 -1.96 1.17 9.68
CA TRP A 98 -2.88 0.29 8.96
C TRP A 98 -2.47 -1.18 8.98
N PHE A 99 -1.21 -1.48 9.24
CA PHE A 99 -0.68 -2.84 9.31
C PHE A 99 -0.60 -3.39 10.75
N VAL A 100 -0.70 -2.52 11.76
CA VAL A 100 -0.72 -2.92 13.18
C VAL A 100 -1.86 -3.91 13.50
N PRO A 101 -3.12 -3.72 13.03
CA PRO A 101 -4.19 -4.69 13.28
C PRO A 101 -3.88 -6.08 12.73
N LEU A 102 -3.23 -6.18 11.57
CA LEU A 102 -2.81 -7.47 11.00
C LEU A 102 -1.78 -8.15 11.90
N TYR A 103 -0.77 -7.39 12.35
CA TYR A 103 0.25 -7.90 13.27
C TYR A 103 -0.41 -8.41 14.57
N ILE A 104 -1.25 -7.60 15.22
CA ILE A 104 -1.96 -7.96 16.45
C ILE A 104 -2.86 -9.18 16.24
N LEU A 105 -3.59 -9.25 15.13
CA LEU A 105 -4.45 -10.38 14.81
C LEU A 105 -3.66 -11.70 14.72
N GLN A 106 -2.51 -11.68 14.05
CA GLN A 106 -1.64 -12.86 13.96
C GLN A 106 -1.10 -13.26 15.33
N GLU A 107 -0.66 -12.32 16.15
CA GLU A 107 -0.17 -12.60 17.51
C GLU A 107 -1.28 -13.13 18.43
N CYS A 108 -2.49 -12.57 18.35
CA CYS A 108 -3.62 -13.04 19.16
C CYS A 108 -4.13 -14.43 18.74
N THR A 109 -4.13 -14.73 17.45
CA THR A 109 -4.62 -15.99 16.92
C THR A 109 -3.55 -17.08 16.84
N GLN A 110 -2.27 -16.71 16.95
CA GLN A 110 -1.11 -17.58 16.70
C GLN A 110 -1.11 -18.20 15.28
N ILE A 111 -1.80 -17.53 14.34
CA ILE A 111 -1.84 -17.90 12.91
C ILE A 111 -1.00 -16.91 12.14
N HIS A 112 0.23 -17.28 11.83
CA HIS A 112 1.20 -16.41 11.13
C HIS A 112 1.18 -16.68 9.63
N ILE A 113 0.28 -16.01 8.91
CA ILE A 113 0.18 -16.05 7.43
C ILE A 113 1.36 -15.31 6.80
N VAL A 114 1.75 -14.19 7.40
CA VAL A 114 2.85 -13.32 6.95
C VAL A 114 3.88 -13.21 8.06
N PRO A 115 5.18 -13.43 7.80
CA PRO A 115 6.23 -13.16 8.80
C PRO A 115 6.17 -11.71 9.30
N PRO A 116 6.42 -11.45 10.60
CA PRO A 116 6.38 -10.10 11.16
C PRO A 116 7.26 -9.07 10.44
N SER A 117 8.49 -9.44 10.08
CA SER A 117 9.40 -8.62 9.29
C SER A 117 8.82 -8.22 7.93
N ILE A 118 8.07 -9.14 7.28
CA ILE A 118 7.41 -8.88 6.00
C ILE A 118 6.20 -7.96 6.17
N ILE A 119 5.49 -8.03 7.31
CA ILE A 119 4.43 -7.06 7.62
C ILE A 119 5.03 -5.66 7.73
N TRP A 120 6.12 -5.49 8.50
CA TRP A 120 6.76 -4.18 8.65
C TRP A 120 7.42 -3.69 7.36
N PHE A 121 8.02 -4.60 6.58
CA PHE A 121 8.54 -4.27 5.26
C PHE A 121 7.42 -3.74 4.34
N GLY A 122 6.30 -4.44 4.24
CA GLY A 122 5.16 -4.01 3.46
C GLY A 122 4.55 -2.69 3.95
N ALA A 123 4.47 -2.50 5.27
CA ALA A 123 4.01 -1.26 5.89
C ALA A 123 4.91 -0.06 5.52
N LEU A 124 6.23 -0.24 5.58
CA LEU A 124 7.21 0.79 5.21
C LEU A 124 7.17 1.10 3.70
N VAL A 125 7.07 0.06 2.85
CA VAL A 125 6.90 0.25 1.40
C VAL A 125 5.63 1.04 1.13
N TYR A 126 4.50 0.65 1.72
CA TYR A 126 3.22 1.33 1.53
C TYR A 126 3.28 2.79 2.00
N ALA A 127 3.79 3.05 3.22
CA ALA A 127 3.89 4.39 3.76
C ALA A 127 4.83 5.28 2.93
N SER A 128 5.98 4.75 2.49
CA SER A 128 6.92 5.50 1.65
C SER A 128 6.36 5.80 0.27
N LEU A 129 5.63 4.86 -0.35
CA LEU A 129 4.92 5.09 -1.61
C LEU A 129 3.90 6.21 -1.47
N HIS A 130 3.07 6.14 -0.44
CA HIS A 130 2.03 7.14 -0.21
C HIS A 130 2.61 8.53 0.00
N LEU A 131 3.64 8.65 0.85
CA LEU A 131 4.31 9.92 1.10
C LEU A 131 5.09 10.44 -0.10
N VAL A 132 5.99 9.64 -0.65
CA VAL A 132 6.95 10.13 -1.65
C VAL A 132 6.26 10.26 -3.00
N ASN A 133 5.62 9.19 -3.47
CA ASN A 133 5.11 9.17 -4.83
C ASN A 133 3.76 9.87 -4.96
N TYR A 134 2.88 9.73 -3.99
CA TYR A 134 1.53 10.26 -4.10
C TYR A 134 1.40 11.67 -3.50
N THR A 135 1.99 11.91 -2.34
CA THR A 135 1.86 13.21 -1.66
C THR A 135 2.89 14.24 -2.12
N LEU A 136 4.15 13.82 -2.39
CA LEU A 136 5.20 14.76 -2.82
C LEU A 136 5.28 14.91 -4.34
N PHE A 137 5.11 13.82 -5.12
CA PHE A 137 5.21 13.84 -6.58
C PHE A 137 3.87 13.83 -7.32
N THR A 138 2.74 13.65 -6.62
CA THR A 138 1.37 13.75 -7.14
C THR A 138 1.09 12.91 -8.39
N PHE A 139 0.95 11.60 -8.22
CA PHE A 139 0.56 10.70 -9.31
C PHE A 139 -0.93 10.87 -9.69
N ASP A 140 -1.22 10.80 -10.99
CA ASP A 140 -2.55 11.09 -11.55
C ASP A 140 -3.67 10.26 -10.93
N LYS A 141 -3.44 8.96 -10.68
CA LYS A 141 -4.43 8.09 -10.06
C LYS A 141 -4.74 8.49 -8.61
N HIS A 142 -3.74 8.91 -7.87
CA HIS A 142 -3.96 9.43 -6.51
C HIS A 142 -4.68 10.78 -6.53
N VAL A 143 -4.34 11.66 -7.49
CA VAL A 143 -5.08 12.91 -7.70
C VAL A 143 -6.54 12.64 -8.06
N ALA A 144 -6.82 11.61 -8.88
CA ALA A 144 -8.18 11.19 -9.20
C ALA A 144 -8.94 10.70 -7.96
N GLN A 145 -8.29 9.96 -7.05
CA GLN A 145 -8.87 9.52 -5.78
C GLN A 145 -9.26 10.69 -4.86
N HIS A 146 -8.46 11.74 -4.82
CA HIS A 146 -8.82 12.94 -4.05
C HIS A 146 -10.06 13.65 -4.60
N LYS A 147 -10.38 13.48 -5.89
CA LYS A 147 -11.60 14.02 -6.52
C LYS A 147 -12.81 13.09 -6.38
N ASP A 148 -12.57 11.77 -6.44
CA ASP A 148 -13.59 10.74 -6.23
C ASP A 148 -13.06 9.71 -5.21
N PRO A 149 -13.54 9.74 -3.97
CA PRO A 149 -13.06 8.87 -2.90
C PRO A 149 -13.46 7.40 -3.07
N ASN A 150 -14.12 7.02 -4.15
CA ASN A 150 -14.55 5.66 -4.43
C ASN A 150 -13.67 4.94 -5.46
N VAL A 151 -12.58 5.55 -5.90
CA VAL A 151 -11.67 4.99 -6.91
C VAL A 151 -10.23 4.95 -6.42
N ASN A 152 -9.42 4.10 -7.07
CA ASN A 152 -7.97 4.02 -6.93
C ASN A 152 -7.46 3.83 -5.48
N PHE A 153 -7.99 2.82 -4.80
CA PHE A 153 -7.55 2.48 -3.43
C PHE A 153 -6.13 1.88 -3.40
N GLY A 154 -5.65 1.39 -4.54
CA GLY A 154 -4.34 0.75 -4.68
C GLY A 154 -4.17 -0.56 -3.89
N PRO A 155 -3.28 -1.45 -4.32
CA PRO A 155 -2.51 -1.37 -5.59
C PRO A 155 -3.41 -1.43 -6.82
N ASP A 156 -3.01 -0.72 -7.86
CA ASP A 156 -3.80 -0.50 -9.08
C ASP A 156 -4.37 -1.79 -9.74
N ILE A 157 -3.63 -2.92 -9.68
CA ILE A 157 -4.13 -4.21 -10.16
C ILE A 157 -5.40 -4.65 -9.44
N LEU A 158 -5.54 -4.34 -8.15
CA LEU A 158 -6.74 -4.67 -7.37
C LEU A 158 -7.88 -3.72 -7.73
N ASP A 159 -7.59 -2.45 -8.01
CA ASP A 159 -8.58 -1.52 -8.52
C ASP A 159 -9.18 -2.00 -9.85
N HIS A 160 -8.35 -2.51 -10.77
CA HIS A 160 -8.82 -3.13 -12.00
C HIS A 160 -9.64 -4.41 -11.74
N MET A 161 -9.21 -5.26 -10.80
CA MET A 161 -9.92 -6.51 -10.46
C MET A 161 -11.28 -6.24 -9.81
N PHE A 162 -11.39 -5.21 -8.98
CA PHE A 162 -12.62 -4.89 -8.23
C PHE A 162 -13.44 -3.75 -8.86
N GLY A 163 -13.02 -3.24 -10.03
CA GLY A 163 -13.74 -2.21 -10.77
C GLY A 163 -13.74 -0.85 -10.06
N THR A 164 -12.69 -0.55 -9.30
CA THR A 164 -12.48 0.73 -8.61
C THR A 164 -11.40 1.60 -9.27
N ASN A 165 -10.91 1.20 -10.44
CA ASN A 165 -9.98 2.02 -11.24
C ASN A 165 -10.70 3.20 -11.89
N SER A 166 -10.05 4.38 -11.91
CA SER A 166 -10.59 5.59 -12.56
C SER A 166 -10.41 5.62 -14.06
N ASP A 167 -9.47 4.84 -14.60
CA ASP A 167 -9.16 4.74 -16.03
C ASP A 167 -8.63 3.34 -16.37
N PRO A 168 -8.68 2.89 -17.65
CA PRO A 168 -8.30 1.55 -18.06
C PRO A 168 -6.79 1.31 -18.13
N THR A 169 -5.95 2.31 -17.89
CA THR A 169 -4.50 2.16 -17.98
C THR A 169 -3.92 1.57 -16.71
N PHE A 170 -2.91 0.68 -16.85
CA PHE A 170 -2.17 0.17 -15.71
C PHE A 170 -1.05 1.13 -15.33
N GLU A 171 -0.96 1.42 -14.04
CA GLU A 171 0.15 2.20 -13.51
C GLU A 171 1.47 1.41 -13.61
N LEU A 172 2.53 2.08 -14.08
CA LEU A 172 3.85 1.47 -14.11
C LEU A 172 4.48 1.51 -12.71
N MET A 173 4.73 0.33 -12.15
CA MET A 173 5.14 0.15 -10.75
C MET A 173 6.65 0.32 -10.50
N HIS A 174 7.42 0.92 -11.42
CA HIS A 174 8.88 1.07 -11.19
C HIS A 174 9.22 1.92 -9.99
N HIS A 175 8.36 2.87 -9.62
CA HIS A 175 8.52 3.71 -8.44
C HIS A 175 8.43 2.93 -7.12
N PHE A 176 7.92 1.69 -7.13
CA PHE A 176 7.96 0.79 -5.98
C PHE A 176 9.38 0.33 -5.65
N ILE A 177 10.26 0.20 -6.65
CA ILE A 177 11.61 -0.34 -6.48
C ILE A 177 12.46 0.48 -5.51
N PRO A 178 12.61 1.82 -5.68
CA PRO A 178 13.39 2.62 -4.74
C PRO A 178 12.77 2.65 -3.34
N ASN A 179 11.44 2.64 -3.21
CA ASN A 179 10.76 2.60 -1.91
C ASN A 179 10.99 1.24 -1.22
N ALA A 180 10.89 0.12 -1.96
CA ALA A 180 11.19 -1.20 -1.43
C ALA A 180 12.67 -1.35 -1.02
N LEU A 181 13.61 -0.81 -1.82
CA LEU A 181 15.02 -0.81 -1.45
C LEU A 181 15.28 -0.02 -0.17
N ALA A 182 14.74 1.18 -0.05
CA ALA A 182 14.89 2.01 1.14
C ALA A 182 14.29 1.32 2.39
N SER A 183 13.11 0.73 2.26
CA SER A 183 12.44 -0.01 3.33
C SER A 183 13.24 -1.24 3.76
N TYR A 184 13.76 -2.01 2.80
CA TYR A 184 14.63 -3.16 3.07
C TYR A 184 15.90 -2.73 3.83
N LEU A 185 16.59 -1.69 3.36
CA LEU A 185 17.81 -1.21 4.00
C LEU A 185 17.55 -0.70 5.42
N LEU A 186 16.42 -0.04 5.65
CA LEU A 186 16.01 0.44 6.97
C LEU A 186 15.79 -0.73 7.94
N ILE A 187 15.06 -1.77 7.54
CA ILE A 187 14.85 -2.96 8.38
C ILE A 187 16.18 -3.62 8.68
N ARG A 188 17.03 -3.84 7.67
CA ARG A 188 18.35 -4.45 7.89
C ARG A 188 19.24 -3.63 8.81
N TYR A 189 19.10 -2.32 8.80
CA TYR A 189 19.84 -1.44 9.72
C TYR A 189 19.32 -1.53 11.17
N ILE A 190 18.01 -1.72 11.35
CA ILE A 190 17.40 -1.85 12.69
C ILE A 190 17.68 -3.23 13.29
N ASP A 191 17.68 -4.28 12.49
CA ASP A 191 17.87 -5.67 12.93
C ASP A 191 19.36 -6.06 13.11
N GLY A 192 20.30 -5.30 12.58
CA GLY A 192 21.75 -5.56 12.63
C GLY A 192 22.51 -4.77 13.64
#